data_6d557517243949445634eab0c164c71a
#
_entry.id   6d557517243949445634eab0c164c71a
#
_cell.length_a   1.000
_cell.length_b   1.000
_cell.length_c   1.000
_cell.angle_alpha   90.00
_cell.angle_beta   90.00
_cell.angle_gamma   90.00
#
_symmetry.space_group_name_H-M   'P 1'
#
loop_
_entity.id
_entity.type
_entity.pdbx_description
1 polymer ?
#
loop_
_entity_poly.entity_id
_entity_poly.type
_entity_poly.pdbx_seq_one_letter_code
_entity_poly.pdbx_strand_id
1 'polypeptide(L)'
;MQLMTYTLGGKVAKANKREYGTTNVNIDNTSALFNGFDNVNGFLMSHTDYVDVVPDGFKNIGHTSSCPNAAIENTEKNLYCIQFHPEVNNSINGTLVIKNFLFNICKCSGDWIISSFVEDSIKKLKEKIGNKK
;
A
#
# COMPACT_ATOMS: atom_id res chain seq x y z
N MET A 1 -6.62 -1.92 -3.21
CA MET A 1 -7.50 -2.04 -2.04
C MET A 1 -8.92 -2.45 -2.42
N GLN A 2 -9.71 -1.64 -3.13
CA GLN A 2 -11.14 -1.87 -3.41
C GLN A 2 -11.44 -3.22 -4.08
N LEU A 3 -10.69 -3.58 -5.13
CA LEU A 3 -10.88 -4.87 -5.81
C LEU A 3 -10.69 -6.06 -4.85
N MET A 4 -9.64 -6.04 -4.03
CA MET A 4 -9.38 -7.08 -3.03
C MET A 4 -10.53 -7.17 -2.02
N THR A 5 -10.98 -6.03 -1.50
CA THR A 5 -12.13 -5.95 -0.58
C THR A 5 -13.38 -6.58 -1.19
N TYR A 6 -13.72 -6.18 -2.41
CA TYR A 6 -14.91 -6.71 -3.11
C TYR A 6 -14.82 -8.22 -3.34
N THR A 7 -13.66 -8.70 -3.83
CA THR A 7 -13.44 -10.12 -4.12
C THR A 7 -13.51 -11.00 -2.88
N LEU A 8 -13.12 -10.46 -1.72
CA LEU A 8 -13.12 -11.18 -0.44
C LEU A 8 -14.42 -10.99 0.38
N GLY A 9 -15.48 -10.44 -0.22
CA GLY A 9 -16.81 -10.34 0.37
C GLY A 9 -17.05 -9.07 1.20
N GLY A 10 -16.14 -8.11 1.19
CA GLY A 10 -16.36 -6.78 1.76
C GLY A 10 -17.21 -5.89 0.84
N LYS A 11 -17.44 -4.64 1.27
CA LYS A 11 -18.22 -3.65 0.50
C LYS A 11 -17.40 -2.41 0.19
N VAL A 12 -17.56 -1.93 -1.02
CA VAL A 12 -17.02 -0.65 -1.51
C VAL A 12 -18.19 0.31 -1.72
N ALA A 13 -18.05 1.54 -1.28
CA ALA A 13 -19.05 2.59 -1.42
C ALA A 13 -18.43 3.86 -2.02
N LYS A 14 -19.26 4.66 -2.65
CA LYS A 14 -18.90 5.99 -3.12
C LYS A 14 -18.95 6.98 -1.96
N ALA A 15 -17.88 7.73 -1.77
CA ALA A 15 -17.82 8.72 -0.70
C ALA A 15 -18.74 9.92 -0.98
N ASN A 16 -19.44 10.38 0.05
CA ASN A 16 -20.19 11.65 0.00
C ASN A 16 -19.23 12.84 -0.13
N LYS A 17 -18.06 12.75 0.48
CA LYS A 17 -16.99 13.74 0.40
C LYS A 17 -15.72 13.06 -0.13
N ARG A 18 -15.24 13.58 -1.24
CA ARG A 18 -13.98 13.13 -1.86
C ARG A 18 -12.80 13.57 -1.02
N GLU A 19 -11.76 12.76 -0.94
CA GLU A 19 -10.49 13.14 -0.30
C GLU A 19 -9.40 13.32 -1.37
N TYR A 20 -8.92 14.54 -1.50
CA TYR A 20 -7.78 14.90 -2.35
C TYR A 20 -6.82 15.79 -1.57
N GLY A 21 -5.53 15.46 -1.61
CA GLY A 21 -4.50 16.17 -0.88
C GLY A 21 -4.05 15.45 0.38
N THR A 22 -3.09 16.04 1.09
CA THR A 22 -2.56 15.48 2.33
C THR A 22 -3.60 15.54 3.43
N THR A 23 -3.94 14.39 3.98
CA THR A 23 -4.96 14.19 5.01
C THR A 23 -4.36 13.47 6.21
N ASN A 24 -4.71 13.89 7.41
CA ASN A 24 -4.32 13.19 8.63
C ASN A 24 -5.09 11.87 8.75
N VAL A 25 -4.35 10.78 8.75
CA VAL A 25 -4.85 9.42 8.96
C VAL A 25 -4.52 9.00 10.39
N ASN A 26 -5.55 8.61 11.15
CA ASN A 26 -5.36 7.93 12.43
C ASN A 26 -4.98 6.50 12.13
N ILE A 27 -3.86 6.04 12.66
CA ILE A 27 -3.28 4.73 12.40
C ILE A 27 -3.08 3.91 13.67
N ASP A 28 -3.26 2.62 13.57
CA ASP A 28 -2.89 1.66 14.61
C ASP A 28 -1.39 1.33 14.47
N ASN A 29 -0.57 2.00 15.26
CA ASN A 29 0.89 1.82 15.23
C ASN A 29 1.36 0.49 15.83
N THR A 30 0.46 -0.36 16.31
CA THR A 30 0.76 -1.75 16.69
C THR A 30 0.84 -2.67 15.47
N SER A 31 0.30 -2.25 14.31
CA SER A 31 0.46 -2.97 13.05
C SER A 31 1.92 -2.93 12.59
N ALA A 32 2.43 -4.06 12.09
CA ALA A 32 3.77 -4.15 11.50
C ALA A 32 3.97 -3.17 10.33
N LEU A 33 2.89 -2.81 9.62
CA LEU A 33 2.91 -1.84 8.51
C LEU A 33 3.25 -0.43 9.00
N PHE A 34 2.83 -0.07 10.21
CA PHE A 34 3.02 1.26 10.80
C PHE A 34 4.05 1.30 11.94
N ASN A 35 4.94 0.30 11.99
CA ASN A 35 6.03 0.30 12.96
C ASN A 35 6.90 1.55 12.80
N GLY A 36 7.12 2.26 13.91
CA GLY A 36 7.89 3.51 13.96
C GLY A 36 7.08 4.78 13.63
N PHE A 37 5.76 4.66 13.50
CA PHE A 37 4.87 5.81 13.37
C PHE A 37 4.21 6.20 14.70
N ASP A 38 3.85 7.47 14.84
CA ASP A 38 2.88 7.93 15.82
C ASP A 38 1.45 7.57 15.39
N ASN A 39 0.48 7.77 16.29
CA ASN A 39 -0.93 7.43 16.03
C ASN A 39 -1.61 8.25 14.91
N VAL A 40 -0.99 9.32 14.46
CA VAL A 40 -1.51 10.18 13.38
C VAL A 40 -0.39 10.53 12.42
N ASN A 41 -0.63 10.37 11.12
CA ASN A 41 0.31 10.77 10.09
C ASN A 41 -0.39 11.37 8.87
N GLY A 42 0.28 12.35 8.21
CA GLY A 42 -0.22 12.98 7.00
C GLY A 42 0.13 12.16 5.76
N PHE A 43 -0.87 11.61 5.07
CA PHE A 43 -0.70 10.89 3.81
C PHE A 43 -1.50 11.54 2.70
N LEU A 44 -1.00 11.45 1.46
CA LEU A 44 -1.73 11.92 0.28
C LEU A 44 -2.91 10.99 0.01
N MET A 45 -4.11 11.55 -0.01
CA MET A 45 -5.34 10.91 -0.47
C MET A 45 -5.68 11.36 -1.89
N SER A 46 -6.20 10.44 -2.70
CA SER A 46 -6.71 10.72 -4.05
C SER A 46 -7.78 9.71 -4.42
N HIS A 47 -8.97 9.84 -3.83
CA HIS A 47 -10.05 8.87 -4.05
C HIS A 47 -11.45 9.46 -3.92
N THR A 48 -12.40 8.77 -4.57
CA THR A 48 -13.85 8.96 -4.47
C THR A 48 -14.54 7.77 -3.82
N ASP A 49 -14.00 6.57 -4.02
CA ASP A 49 -14.57 5.33 -3.50
C ASP A 49 -13.74 4.86 -2.31
N TYR A 50 -14.38 4.28 -1.32
CA TYR A 50 -13.74 3.79 -0.11
C TYR A 50 -14.28 2.41 0.29
N VAL A 51 -13.54 1.73 1.15
CA VAL A 51 -14.00 0.48 1.76
C VAL A 51 -14.98 0.82 2.88
N ASP A 52 -16.24 0.42 2.69
CA ASP A 52 -17.33 0.62 3.65
C ASP A 52 -17.34 -0.51 4.69
N VAL A 53 -17.33 -1.77 4.21
CA VAL A 53 -17.28 -2.94 5.05
C VAL A 53 -16.02 -3.74 4.75
N VAL A 54 -15.19 -3.97 5.75
CA VAL A 54 -14.00 -4.81 5.63
C VAL A 54 -14.38 -6.28 5.46
N PRO A 55 -13.63 -7.07 4.68
CA PRO A 55 -13.88 -8.50 4.55
C PRO A 55 -13.62 -9.24 5.87
N ASP A 56 -14.22 -10.42 6.03
CA ASP A 56 -13.99 -11.27 7.20
C ASP A 56 -12.50 -11.59 7.40
N GLY A 57 -12.07 -11.50 8.66
CA GLY A 57 -10.68 -11.70 9.06
C GLY A 57 -9.75 -10.50 8.83
N PHE A 58 -10.26 -9.39 8.27
CA PHE A 58 -9.51 -8.15 8.19
C PHE A 58 -9.78 -7.26 9.40
N LYS A 59 -8.73 -6.57 9.83
CA LYS A 59 -8.75 -5.54 10.87
C LYS A 59 -8.53 -4.17 10.24
N ASN A 60 -9.28 -3.17 10.69
CA ASN A 60 -8.97 -1.77 10.39
C ASN A 60 -7.70 -1.37 11.14
N ILE A 61 -6.74 -0.79 10.42
CA ILE A 61 -5.49 -0.26 10.97
C ILE A 61 -5.26 1.21 10.60
N GLY A 62 -6.24 1.85 9.95
CA GLY A 62 -6.15 3.27 9.64
C GLY A 62 -7.46 3.85 9.12
N HIS A 63 -7.79 5.08 9.56
CA HIS A 63 -9.00 5.78 9.15
C HIS A 63 -8.80 7.31 9.14
N THR A 64 -9.67 8.00 8.41
CA THR A 64 -9.84 9.45 8.47
C THR A 64 -11.26 9.80 8.94
N SER A 65 -11.58 11.08 9.02
CA SER A 65 -12.95 11.53 9.33
C SER A 65 -13.97 11.18 8.23
N SER A 66 -13.53 10.99 6.98
CA SER A 66 -14.36 10.71 5.80
C SER A 66 -14.10 9.36 5.14
N CYS A 67 -13.04 8.68 5.52
CA CYS A 67 -12.68 7.33 5.05
C CYS A 67 -12.54 6.38 6.25
N PRO A 68 -13.58 5.60 6.59
CA PRO A 68 -13.58 4.76 7.79
C PRO A 68 -12.54 3.64 7.72
N ASN A 69 -12.14 3.21 6.53
CA ASN A 69 -11.17 2.14 6.33
C ASN A 69 -10.10 2.61 5.32
N ALA A 70 -9.19 3.48 5.79
CA ALA A 70 -8.07 3.98 4.98
C ALA A 70 -6.90 3.00 4.92
N ALA A 71 -6.79 2.08 5.88
CA ALA A 71 -5.86 0.97 5.87
C ALA A 71 -6.47 -0.23 6.60
N ILE A 72 -6.30 -1.42 6.02
CA ILE A 72 -6.78 -2.68 6.58
C ILE A 72 -5.74 -3.79 6.43
N GLU A 73 -5.72 -4.73 7.36
CA GLU A 73 -4.80 -5.88 7.32
C GLU A 73 -5.51 -7.19 7.65
N ASN A 74 -5.00 -8.28 7.07
CA ASN A 74 -5.25 -9.65 7.51
C ASN A 74 -3.90 -10.32 7.71
N THR A 75 -3.45 -10.42 8.95
CA THR A 75 -2.11 -10.94 9.29
C THR A 75 -1.97 -12.44 9.07
N GLU A 76 -3.06 -13.20 9.16
CA GLU A 76 -3.07 -14.65 8.88
C GLU A 76 -2.79 -14.94 7.41
N LYS A 77 -3.32 -14.09 6.51
CA LYS A 77 -3.14 -14.22 5.05
C LYS A 77 -2.01 -13.35 4.51
N ASN A 78 -1.32 -12.58 5.36
CA ASN A 78 -0.32 -11.58 4.98
C ASN A 78 -0.82 -10.59 3.93
N LEU A 79 -2.08 -10.13 4.06
CA LEU A 79 -2.70 -9.17 3.17
C LEU A 79 -2.81 -7.81 3.83
N TYR A 80 -2.28 -6.79 3.17
CA TYR A 80 -2.28 -5.40 3.62
C TYR A 80 -2.81 -4.49 2.52
N CYS A 81 -3.72 -3.61 2.86
CA CYS A 81 -4.31 -2.67 1.91
C CYS A 81 -4.30 -1.26 2.48
N ILE A 82 -3.97 -0.31 1.65
CA ILE A 82 -3.98 1.12 1.95
C ILE A 82 -4.76 1.89 0.89
N GLN A 83 -5.41 2.97 1.29
CA GLN A 83 -6.15 3.88 0.42
C GLN A 83 -5.29 5.06 -0.06
N PHE A 84 -4.30 5.44 0.74
CA PHE A 84 -3.39 6.55 0.49
C PHE A 84 -2.18 6.14 -0.35
N HIS A 85 -1.42 7.13 -0.80
CA HIS A 85 -0.25 6.99 -1.65
C HIS A 85 1.04 7.21 -0.85
N PRO A 86 1.70 6.16 -0.31
CA PRO A 86 2.93 6.32 0.46
C PRO A 86 4.16 6.64 -0.41
N GLU A 87 4.08 6.39 -1.73
CA GLU A 87 5.18 6.54 -2.69
C GLU A 87 5.47 7.99 -3.09
N VAL A 88 4.56 8.92 -2.79
CA VAL A 88 4.70 10.32 -3.20
C VAL A 88 5.30 11.21 -2.11
N ASN A 89 5.97 12.28 -2.52
CA ASN A 89 6.63 13.23 -1.60
C ASN A 89 5.66 13.96 -0.65
N ASN A 90 4.38 14.04 -1.00
CA ASN A 90 3.34 14.67 -0.19
C ASN A 90 2.86 13.78 1.00
N SER A 91 3.30 12.53 1.05
CA SER A 91 3.06 11.63 2.18
C SER A 91 4.20 11.71 3.18
N ILE A 92 3.91 12.17 4.39
CA ILE A 92 4.91 12.30 5.46
C ILE A 92 5.38 10.89 5.84
N ASN A 93 6.70 10.66 5.80
CA ASN A 93 7.30 9.35 6.08
C ASN A 93 6.71 8.18 5.25
N GLY A 94 6.12 8.45 4.08
CA GLY A 94 5.52 7.41 3.24
C GLY A 94 6.50 6.26 2.90
N THR A 95 7.78 6.58 2.68
CA THR A 95 8.84 5.60 2.45
C THR A 95 8.98 4.60 3.61
N LEU A 96 8.66 4.98 4.86
CA LEU A 96 8.71 4.06 6.00
C LEU A 96 7.61 3.00 5.91
N VAL A 97 6.41 3.33 5.42
CA VAL A 97 5.35 2.34 5.15
C VAL A 97 5.84 1.29 4.15
N ILE A 98 6.48 1.74 3.05
CA ILE A 98 7.03 0.84 2.02
C ILE A 98 8.15 -0.03 2.60
N LYS A 99 9.06 0.55 3.38
CA LYS A 99 10.12 -0.21 4.07
C LYS A 99 9.56 -1.25 5.03
N ASN A 100 8.58 -0.90 5.84
CA ASN A 100 7.94 -1.82 6.76
C ASN A 100 7.28 -2.99 6.01
N PHE A 101 6.59 -2.70 4.90
CA PHE A 101 6.00 -3.74 4.08
C PHE A 101 7.08 -4.68 3.50
N LEU A 102 8.12 -4.13 2.86
CA LEU A 102 9.16 -4.94 2.21
C LEU A 102 9.99 -5.75 3.23
N PHE A 103 10.45 -5.11 4.30
CA PHE A 103 11.41 -5.74 5.19
C PHE A 103 10.78 -6.42 6.41
N ASN A 104 9.74 -5.80 7.01
CA ASN A 104 9.11 -6.35 8.21
C ASN A 104 8.04 -7.40 7.88
N ILE A 105 7.32 -7.24 6.76
CA ILE A 105 6.22 -8.14 6.36
C ILE A 105 6.68 -9.15 5.32
N CYS A 106 7.18 -8.69 4.16
CA CYS A 106 7.62 -9.57 3.07
C CYS A 106 8.99 -10.22 3.31
N LYS A 107 9.77 -9.75 4.29
CA LYS A 107 11.12 -10.28 4.63
C LYS A 107 12.09 -10.23 3.43
N CYS A 108 11.96 -9.21 2.58
CA CYS A 108 12.89 -9.03 1.46
C CYS A 108 14.31 -8.81 1.98
N SER A 109 15.30 -9.40 1.30
CA SER A 109 16.74 -9.27 1.63
C SER A 109 17.32 -7.91 1.31
N GLY A 110 16.70 -7.16 0.37
CA GLY A 110 17.18 -5.85 -0.06
C GLY A 110 18.41 -5.93 -0.99
N ASP A 111 18.68 -7.08 -1.56
CA ASP A 111 19.82 -7.37 -2.45
C ASP A 111 19.57 -7.03 -3.92
N TRP A 112 18.34 -6.63 -4.26
CA TRP A 112 18.00 -6.21 -5.62
C TRP A 112 18.68 -4.87 -5.97
N ILE A 113 19.47 -4.87 -7.07
CA ILE A 113 20.19 -3.70 -7.57
C ILE A 113 19.72 -3.40 -9.00
N ILE A 114 19.30 -2.15 -9.27
CA ILE A 114 18.75 -1.76 -10.56
C ILE A 114 19.76 -1.88 -11.72
N SER A 115 21.05 -1.70 -11.46
CA SER A 115 22.11 -1.91 -12.46
C SER A 115 22.15 -3.34 -12.97
N SER A 116 22.08 -4.33 -12.06
CA SER A 116 22.01 -5.75 -12.42
C SER A 116 20.75 -6.06 -13.24
N PHE A 117 19.61 -5.46 -12.90
CA PHE A 117 18.38 -5.62 -13.68
C PHE A 117 18.52 -5.11 -15.12
N VAL A 118 19.16 -3.96 -15.33
CA VAL A 118 19.39 -3.39 -16.66
C VAL A 118 20.30 -4.31 -17.49
N GLU A 119 21.42 -4.75 -16.92
CA GLU A 119 22.37 -5.66 -17.59
C GLU A 119 21.72 -7.00 -17.95
N ASP A 120 21.01 -7.61 -17.03
CA ASP A 120 20.28 -8.87 -17.25
C ASP A 120 19.18 -8.71 -18.31
N SER A 121 18.47 -7.58 -18.30
CA SER A 121 17.43 -7.29 -19.29
C SER A 121 18.03 -7.12 -20.70
N ILE A 122 19.14 -6.41 -20.81
CA ILE A 122 19.86 -6.25 -22.08
C ILE A 122 20.34 -7.62 -22.60
N LYS A 123 20.90 -8.45 -21.73
CA LYS A 123 21.35 -9.80 -22.07
C LYS A 123 20.19 -10.66 -22.57
N LYS A 124 19.08 -10.72 -21.83
CA LYS A 124 17.88 -11.47 -22.21
C LYS A 124 17.28 -11.01 -23.54
N LEU A 125 17.26 -9.68 -23.77
CA LEU A 125 16.78 -9.12 -25.03
C LEU A 125 17.70 -9.50 -26.20
N LYS A 126 19.01 -9.40 -26.04
CA LYS A 126 19.99 -9.80 -27.05
C LYS A 126 19.85 -11.29 -27.40
N GLU A 127 19.72 -12.16 -26.41
CA GLU A 127 19.51 -13.59 -26.61
C GLU A 127 18.21 -13.88 -27.37
N LYS A 128 17.11 -13.15 -27.03
CA LYS A 128 15.80 -13.33 -27.68
C LYS A 128 15.77 -12.82 -29.12
N ILE A 129 16.43 -11.70 -29.39
CA ILE A 129 16.48 -11.10 -30.75
C ILE A 129 17.46 -11.88 -31.63
N GLY A 130 18.58 -12.34 -31.08
CA GLY A 130 19.67 -13.01 -31.82
C GLY A 130 20.16 -12.10 -32.95
N ASN A 131 20.40 -12.72 -34.12
CA ASN A 131 20.88 -12.03 -35.32
C ASN A 131 19.73 -11.53 -36.23
N LYS A 132 18.50 -11.47 -35.73
CA LYS A 132 17.35 -10.96 -36.49
C LYS A 132 17.45 -9.45 -36.62
N LYS A 133 17.36 -8.95 -37.86
CA LYS A 133 17.20 -7.53 -38.19
C LYS A 133 15.74 -7.14 -38.11
#